data_f660ca818055aed734ea8083cf12f891
#
_entry.id   f660ca818055aed734ea8083cf12f891
#
_cell.length_a   1.000
_cell.length_b   1.000
_cell.length_c   1.000
_cell.angle_alpha   90.00
_cell.angle_beta   90.00
_cell.angle_gamma   90.00
#
_symmetry.space_group_name_H-M   'P 1'
#
loop_
_entity.id
_entity.type
_entity.pdbx_description
1 polymer ?
#
loop_
_entity_poly.entity_id
_entity_poly.type
_entity_poly.pdbx_seq_one_letter_code
_entity_poly.pdbx_strand_id
1 'polypeptide(L)'
;MNILLLGSGGREHALAWKIAASPLCDRLYCAPGNAGIAREAEIVALDPSDHATVTKFCQSRLIDFVVVGPEAPLCTGIVDHLEAAGIKTFGPSKAAAQLEGSKGFTKDLCKVNNIPTAAFERFTSAAPAKSYARAKGAPIVVKADGLAAGKGVVVAATIEEAEAAIDMMFGGSLGDAGAGIVIEEFLEGEEASFFALCDGETAISLAAAQDHKRVFDGDQGPNTGGMGAYSPAPVMTLEMSARTMDEIIHPTVRAMKAMGAPYKGVLFAGLMIAKDGPKLIEYNVRFGDPETQVLMLRLMSDLVPALLASRDGVLKSFDLRWYADAALTVVMATKGYPGEYQKGSAIEGLDAASAVEGVEIFHAGTRADGGRIVANGGRVLNVSALGRTVGEAQRRAYAAVDKIRWPEGFCRRDIGWQAIKRETEGS
;
A
#
# COMPACT_ATOMS: atom_id res chain seq x y z
N MET A 1 1.29 14.19 -22.68
CA MET A 1 2.45 14.16 -21.72
C MET A 1 3.15 12.81 -21.83
N ASN A 2 4.48 12.82 -21.76
CA ASN A 2 5.26 11.60 -21.54
C ASN A 2 5.36 11.38 -20.02
N ILE A 3 4.87 10.24 -19.54
CA ILE A 3 4.81 9.92 -18.12
C ILE A 3 5.72 8.72 -17.83
N LEU A 4 6.49 8.79 -16.74
CA LEU A 4 7.27 7.66 -16.23
C LEU A 4 6.68 7.20 -14.90
N LEU A 5 6.27 5.93 -14.82
CA LEU A 5 5.88 5.26 -13.60
C LEU A 5 7.05 4.41 -13.08
N LEU A 6 7.44 4.64 -11.83
CA LEU A 6 8.48 3.85 -11.17
C LEU A 6 7.86 2.75 -10.31
N GLY A 7 8.29 1.52 -10.50
CA GLY A 7 7.88 0.33 -9.77
C GLY A 7 7.50 -0.85 -10.66
N SER A 8 7.08 -1.97 -10.05
CA SER A 8 6.84 -3.23 -10.78
C SER A 8 5.78 -4.13 -10.16
N GLY A 9 5.09 -3.68 -9.09
CA GLY A 9 4.10 -4.45 -8.37
C GLY A 9 2.70 -4.41 -8.99
N GLY A 10 1.75 -5.04 -8.31
CA GLY A 10 0.33 -4.99 -8.68
C GLY A 10 -0.25 -3.59 -8.58
N ARG A 11 0.18 -2.81 -7.59
CA ARG A 11 -0.10 -1.39 -7.46
C ARG A 11 0.31 -0.61 -8.71
N GLU A 12 1.55 -0.79 -9.16
CA GLU A 12 2.03 -0.10 -10.35
C GLU A 12 1.29 -0.54 -11.61
N HIS A 13 0.87 -1.79 -11.70
CA HIS A 13 0.05 -2.22 -12.84
C HIS A 13 -1.33 -1.52 -12.83
N ALA A 14 -1.99 -1.46 -11.68
CA ALA A 14 -3.27 -0.75 -11.55
C ALA A 14 -3.13 0.77 -11.83
N LEU A 15 -2.02 1.38 -11.39
CA LEU A 15 -1.70 2.77 -11.72
C LEU A 15 -1.43 2.94 -13.23
N ALA A 16 -0.64 2.04 -13.86
CA ALA A 16 -0.35 2.08 -15.28
C ALA A 16 -1.63 2.00 -16.12
N TRP A 17 -2.51 1.04 -15.80
CA TRP A 17 -3.82 0.87 -16.43
C TRP A 17 -4.67 2.16 -16.36
N LYS A 18 -4.68 2.83 -15.19
CA LYS A 18 -5.45 4.06 -15.00
C LYS A 18 -4.81 5.28 -15.66
N ILE A 19 -3.47 5.39 -15.66
CA ILE A 19 -2.72 6.48 -16.29
C ILE A 19 -2.80 6.37 -17.82
N ALA A 20 -2.65 5.18 -18.37
CA ALA A 20 -2.74 4.94 -19.81
C ALA A 20 -4.11 5.32 -20.39
N ALA A 21 -5.17 5.22 -19.60
CA ALA A 21 -6.52 5.63 -20.00
C ALA A 21 -6.74 7.16 -19.98
N SER A 22 -5.79 7.94 -19.45
CA SER A 22 -5.91 9.40 -19.38
C SER A 22 -5.67 10.04 -20.75
N PRO A 23 -6.54 10.97 -21.20
CA PRO A 23 -6.30 11.74 -22.43
C PRO A 23 -5.09 12.68 -22.32
N LEU A 24 -4.54 12.89 -21.13
CA LEU A 24 -3.29 13.65 -20.93
C LEU A 24 -2.04 12.81 -21.13
N CYS A 25 -2.17 11.47 -21.20
CA CYS A 25 -1.04 10.55 -21.34
C CYS A 25 -0.81 10.24 -22.84
N ASP A 26 0.20 10.83 -23.46
CA ASP A 26 0.61 10.52 -24.83
C ASP A 26 1.47 9.25 -24.90
N ARG A 27 2.37 9.10 -23.90
CA ARG A 27 3.23 7.92 -23.74
C ARG A 27 3.43 7.61 -22.27
N LEU A 28 3.28 6.34 -21.94
CA LEU A 28 3.57 5.82 -20.62
C LEU A 28 4.81 4.92 -20.68
N TYR A 29 5.79 5.22 -19.83
CA TYR A 29 6.95 4.38 -19.55
C TYR A 29 6.82 3.81 -18.15
N CYS A 30 7.31 2.59 -17.93
CA CYS A 30 7.35 2.00 -16.60
C CYS A 30 8.71 1.33 -16.33
N ALA A 31 9.27 1.55 -15.14
CA ALA A 31 10.57 1.04 -14.76
C ALA A 31 10.58 0.49 -13.31
N PRO A 32 11.03 -0.75 -13.07
CA PRO A 32 11.39 -1.77 -14.07
C PRO A 32 10.19 -2.47 -14.72
N GLY A 33 8.96 -2.27 -14.20
CA GLY A 33 7.73 -2.86 -14.70
C GLY A 33 7.63 -4.38 -14.53
N ASN A 34 6.59 -4.97 -15.12
CA ASN A 34 6.35 -6.41 -15.16
C ASN A 34 5.65 -6.82 -16.47
N ALA A 35 5.37 -8.11 -16.64
CA ALA A 35 4.80 -8.63 -17.89
C ALA A 35 3.37 -8.12 -18.20
N GLY A 36 2.59 -7.75 -17.17
CA GLY A 36 1.26 -7.16 -17.35
C GLY A 36 1.34 -5.70 -17.74
N ILE A 37 2.17 -4.92 -17.05
CA ILE A 37 2.40 -3.49 -17.33
C ILE A 37 2.85 -3.27 -18.77
N ALA A 38 3.55 -4.23 -19.36
CA ALA A 38 3.99 -4.17 -20.75
C ALA A 38 2.83 -4.07 -21.78
N ARG A 39 1.58 -4.27 -21.35
CA ARG A 39 0.37 -4.05 -22.17
C ARG A 39 -0.08 -2.59 -22.17
N GLU A 40 0.27 -1.86 -21.10
CA GLU A 40 -0.15 -0.48 -20.85
C GLU A 40 0.98 0.53 -21.12
N ALA A 41 2.24 0.12 -20.99
CA ALA A 41 3.40 1.00 -20.98
C ALA A 41 4.61 0.40 -21.68
N GLU A 42 5.51 1.25 -22.18
CA GLU A 42 6.86 0.85 -22.60
C GLU A 42 7.71 0.54 -21.36
N ILE A 43 8.15 -0.73 -21.25
CA ILE A 43 8.97 -1.17 -20.14
C ILE A 43 10.41 -0.72 -20.35
N VAL A 44 11.00 -0.11 -19.31
CA VAL A 44 12.36 0.41 -19.32
C VAL A 44 13.19 -0.25 -18.22
N ALA A 45 14.37 -0.74 -18.58
CA ALA A 45 15.30 -1.34 -17.62
C ALA A 45 16.05 -0.24 -16.84
N LEU A 46 15.39 0.32 -15.83
CA LEU A 46 15.96 1.28 -14.87
C LEU A 46 15.80 0.75 -13.46
N ASP A 47 16.80 1.01 -12.63
CA ASP A 47 16.70 0.86 -11.19
C ASP A 47 16.21 2.18 -10.58
N PRO A 48 15.02 2.21 -9.92
CA PRO A 48 14.52 3.41 -9.27
C PRO A 48 15.41 3.95 -8.14
N SER A 49 16.37 3.18 -7.64
CA SER A 49 17.33 3.60 -6.64
C SER A 49 18.53 4.38 -7.24
N ASP A 50 18.78 4.23 -8.54
CA ASP A 50 19.78 5.04 -9.26
C ASP A 50 19.16 6.34 -9.79
N HIS A 51 19.03 7.31 -8.91
CA HIS A 51 18.41 8.59 -9.21
C HIS A 51 19.07 9.32 -10.41
N ALA A 52 20.38 9.19 -10.58
CA ALA A 52 21.12 9.84 -11.66
C ALA A 52 20.74 9.23 -13.03
N THR A 53 20.64 7.90 -13.11
CA THR A 53 20.21 7.21 -14.34
C THR A 53 18.74 7.48 -14.65
N VAL A 54 17.87 7.52 -13.65
CA VAL A 54 16.46 7.92 -13.83
C VAL A 54 16.37 9.35 -14.38
N THR A 55 17.13 10.30 -13.83
CA THR A 55 17.16 11.70 -14.32
C THR A 55 17.60 11.80 -15.77
N LYS A 56 18.67 11.11 -16.14
CA LYS A 56 19.17 11.08 -17.54
C LYS A 56 18.11 10.51 -18.50
N PHE A 57 17.42 9.46 -18.08
CA PHE A 57 16.33 8.90 -18.87
C PHE A 57 15.21 9.92 -19.06
N CYS A 58 14.76 10.56 -17.99
CA CYS A 58 13.72 11.58 -18.05
C CYS A 58 14.09 12.72 -19.03
N GLN A 59 15.30 13.21 -18.97
CA GLN A 59 15.79 14.25 -19.87
C GLN A 59 15.86 13.76 -21.32
N SER A 60 16.39 12.56 -21.57
CA SER A 60 16.55 12.01 -22.92
C SER A 60 15.23 11.67 -23.62
N ARG A 61 14.20 11.31 -22.84
CA ARG A 61 12.86 10.93 -23.34
C ARG A 61 11.83 12.05 -23.19
N LEU A 62 12.26 13.23 -22.74
CA LEU A 62 11.38 14.38 -22.50
C LEU A 62 10.19 14.00 -21.63
N ILE A 63 10.46 13.38 -20.48
CA ILE A 63 9.43 13.00 -19.51
C ILE A 63 8.88 14.26 -18.86
N ASP A 64 7.59 14.48 -18.97
CA ASP A 64 6.88 15.63 -18.39
C ASP A 64 6.51 15.40 -16.92
N PHE A 65 6.29 14.14 -16.53
CA PHE A 65 5.79 13.80 -15.21
C PHE A 65 6.26 12.42 -14.76
N VAL A 66 6.73 12.31 -13.51
CA VAL A 66 7.13 11.04 -12.90
C VAL A 66 6.18 10.70 -11.77
N VAL A 67 5.72 9.44 -11.72
CA VAL A 67 4.89 8.89 -10.64
C VAL A 67 5.71 7.82 -9.92
N VAL A 68 5.91 7.98 -8.61
CA VAL A 68 6.68 7.03 -7.81
C VAL A 68 5.74 6.08 -7.08
N GLY A 69 5.80 4.79 -7.40
CA GLY A 69 4.95 3.76 -6.79
C GLY A 69 5.45 3.28 -5.43
N PRO A 70 6.68 2.72 -5.31
CA PRO A 70 7.17 2.10 -4.08
C PRO A 70 7.78 3.12 -3.10
N GLU A 71 7.81 2.73 -1.81
CA GLU A 71 8.31 3.55 -0.70
C GLU A 71 9.83 3.76 -0.71
N ALA A 72 10.61 2.75 -1.10
CA ALA A 72 12.07 2.80 -0.98
C ALA A 72 12.69 3.98 -1.74
N PRO A 73 12.37 4.24 -3.02
CA PRO A 73 12.84 5.43 -3.73
C PRO A 73 12.38 6.75 -3.09
N LEU A 74 11.16 6.80 -2.53
CA LEU A 74 10.65 7.98 -1.82
C LEU A 74 11.49 8.29 -0.58
N CYS A 75 11.75 7.27 0.24
CA CYS A 75 12.57 7.41 1.45
C CYS A 75 14.03 7.75 1.16
N THR A 76 14.55 7.40 -0.02
CA THR A 76 15.91 7.77 -0.44
C THR A 76 15.98 9.15 -1.10
N GLY A 77 14.82 9.78 -1.46
CA GLY A 77 14.76 11.17 -1.93
C GLY A 77 14.74 11.33 -3.44
N ILE A 78 14.20 10.38 -4.19
CA ILE A 78 14.09 10.49 -5.65
C ILE A 78 13.27 11.71 -6.07
N VAL A 79 12.22 12.07 -5.32
CA VAL A 79 11.39 13.24 -5.62
C VAL A 79 12.20 14.51 -5.54
N ASP A 80 12.96 14.69 -4.45
CA ASP A 80 13.83 15.87 -4.27
C ASP A 80 14.86 15.97 -5.38
N HIS A 81 15.43 14.84 -5.80
CA HIS A 81 16.45 14.78 -6.84
C HIS A 81 15.89 15.15 -8.22
N LEU A 82 14.73 14.63 -8.59
CA LEU A 82 14.07 14.90 -9.87
C LEU A 82 13.53 16.33 -9.95
N GLU A 83 12.90 16.83 -8.87
CA GLU A 83 12.42 18.21 -8.79
C GLU A 83 13.58 19.23 -8.90
N ALA A 84 14.73 18.94 -8.27
CA ALA A 84 15.94 19.78 -8.41
C ALA A 84 16.49 19.79 -9.86
N ALA A 85 16.21 18.75 -10.64
CA ALA A 85 16.53 18.67 -12.07
C ALA A 85 15.43 19.27 -12.97
N GLY A 86 14.39 19.87 -12.40
CA GLY A 86 13.26 20.48 -13.13
C GLY A 86 12.24 19.48 -13.66
N ILE A 87 12.23 18.23 -13.17
CA ILE A 87 11.32 17.17 -13.61
C ILE A 87 10.18 17.08 -12.61
N LYS A 88 8.93 17.33 -13.05
CA LYS A 88 7.74 17.23 -12.21
C LYS A 88 7.56 15.81 -11.70
N THR A 89 7.42 15.66 -10.39
CA THR A 89 7.37 14.33 -9.76
C THR A 89 6.24 14.26 -8.73
N PHE A 90 5.45 13.19 -8.78
CA PHE A 90 4.43 12.87 -7.80
C PHE A 90 4.98 11.94 -6.72
N GLY A 91 4.88 12.37 -5.49
CA GLY A 91 5.30 11.69 -4.27
C GLY A 91 5.81 12.68 -3.24
N PRO A 92 5.95 12.27 -1.97
CA PRO A 92 6.51 13.10 -0.92
C PRO A 92 8.02 13.30 -1.08
N SER A 93 8.52 14.42 -0.55
CA SER A 93 9.96 14.62 -0.37
C SER A 93 10.55 13.60 0.59
N LYS A 94 11.88 13.43 0.59
CA LYS A 94 12.59 12.56 1.55
C LYS A 94 12.24 12.89 3.00
N ALA A 95 12.13 14.18 3.33
CA ALA A 95 11.77 14.64 4.65
C ALA A 95 10.33 14.22 5.02
N ALA A 96 9.38 14.35 4.10
CA ALA A 96 8.00 13.95 4.32
C ALA A 96 7.81 12.42 4.31
N ALA A 97 8.64 11.69 3.57
CA ALA A 97 8.62 10.22 3.53
C ALA A 97 9.06 9.58 4.85
N GLN A 98 9.59 10.34 5.83
CA GLN A 98 9.86 9.86 7.19
C GLN A 98 8.60 9.35 7.89
N LEU A 99 7.40 9.75 7.49
CA LEU A 99 6.15 9.20 8.00
C LEU A 99 6.02 7.67 7.80
N GLU A 100 6.63 7.09 6.76
CA GLU A 100 6.75 5.63 6.58
C GLU A 100 8.15 5.14 6.96
N GLY A 101 9.18 5.94 6.68
CA GLY A 101 10.59 5.59 6.89
C GLY A 101 11.00 5.40 8.35
N SER A 102 10.29 6.03 9.30
CA SER A 102 10.55 5.89 10.74
C SER A 102 9.23 5.86 11.52
N LYS A 103 8.96 4.74 12.16
CA LYS A 103 7.80 4.59 13.06
C LYS A 103 7.91 5.50 14.26
N GLY A 104 9.14 5.67 14.79
CA GLY A 104 9.43 6.57 15.88
C GLY A 104 9.13 8.02 15.54
N PHE A 105 9.50 8.48 14.34
CA PHE A 105 9.16 9.81 13.86
C PHE A 105 7.63 10.02 13.83
N THR A 106 6.90 9.07 13.26
CA THR A 106 5.42 9.14 13.19
C THR A 106 4.79 9.14 14.57
N LYS A 107 5.28 8.32 15.51
CA LYS A 107 4.76 8.28 16.87
C LYS A 107 5.02 9.58 17.62
N ASP A 108 6.21 10.15 17.50
CA ASP A 108 6.54 11.44 18.11
C ASP A 108 5.66 12.57 17.54
N LEU A 109 5.45 12.58 16.21
CA LEU A 109 4.54 13.52 15.56
C LEU A 109 3.11 13.37 16.09
N CYS A 110 2.60 12.14 16.25
CA CYS A 110 1.28 11.87 16.80
C CYS A 110 1.17 12.40 18.23
N LYS A 111 2.16 12.14 19.08
CA LYS A 111 2.20 12.58 20.48
C LYS A 111 2.15 14.10 20.62
N VAL A 112 2.96 14.81 19.82
CA VAL A 112 3.05 16.28 19.86
C VAL A 112 1.78 16.95 19.36
N ASN A 113 1.10 16.34 18.38
CA ASN A 113 -0.08 16.92 17.70
C ASN A 113 -1.41 16.30 18.15
N ASN A 114 -1.41 15.49 19.22
CA ASN A 114 -2.60 14.79 19.75
C ASN A 114 -3.35 13.95 18.71
N ILE A 115 -2.62 13.32 17.78
CA ILE A 115 -3.20 12.43 16.78
C ILE A 115 -3.46 11.07 17.45
N PRO A 116 -4.70 10.55 17.37
CA PRO A 116 -5.04 9.26 18.00
C PRO A 116 -4.19 8.12 17.46
N THR A 117 -3.48 7.45 18.35
CA THR A 117 -2.64 6.27 18.06
C THR A 117 -2.49 5.43 19.33
N ALA A 118 -1.96 4.21 19.21
CA ALA A 118 -1.64 3.35 20.33
C ALA A 118 -0.67 4.05 21.32
N ALA A 119 -0.86 3.85 22.60
CA ALA A 119 0.16 4.24 23.60
C ALA A 119 1.48 3.53 23.30
N PHE A 120 2.58 4.23 23.36
CA PHE A 120 3.87 3.70 22.90
C PHE A 120 5.06 4.21 23.73
N GLU A 121 6.18 3.49 23.62
CA GLU A 121 7.50 3.93 24.08
C GLU A 121 8.58 3.46 23.09
N ARG A 122 9.68 4.22 23.00
CA ARG A 122 10.78 3.98 22.07
C ARG A 122 12.03 3.51 22.79
N PHE A 123 12.74 2.56 22.17
CA PHE A 123 13.95 1.98 22.76
C PHE A 123 15.05 1.84 21.72
N THR A 124 16.29 2.06 22.17
CA THR A 124 17.53 1.86 21.40
C THR A 124 18.37 0.70 21.91
N SER A 125 17.85 -0.04 22.92
CA SER A 125 18.52 -1.21 23.48
C SER A 125 17.52 -2.20 24.10
N ALA A 126 17.89 -3.49 24.12
CA ALA A 126 16.99 -4.57 24.50
C ALA A 126 16.60 -4.56 25.99
N ALA A 127 17.53 -4.27 26.90
CA ALA A 127 17.27 -4.41 28.34
C ALA A 127 16.16 -3.47 28.86
N PRO A 128 16.14 -2.15 28.57
CA PRO A 128 15.03 -1.27 28.92
C PRO A 128 13.72 -1.66 28.24
N ALA A 129 13.78 -2.09 26.96
CA ALA A 129 12.62 -2.52 26.19
C ALA A 129 11.93 -3.73 26.85
N LYS A 130 12.69 -4.75 27.23
CA LYS A 130 12.16 -5.93 27.96
C LYS A 130 11.57 -5.55 29.31
N SER A 131 12.24 -4.66 30.07
CA SER A 131 11.72 -4.18 31.35
C SER A 131 10.36 -3.48 31.18
N TYR A 132 10.22 -2.66 30.14
CA TYR A 132 8.97 -2.00 29.81
C TYR A 132 7.87 -3.00 29.40
N ALA A 133 8.19 -3.97 28.53
CA ALA A 133 7.26 -5.01 28.10
C ALA A 133 6.71 -5.81 29.30
N ARG A 134 7.60 -6.23 30.24
CA ARG A 134 7.18 -6.90 31.47
C ARG A 134 6.27 -6.05 32.36
N ALA A 135 6.55 -4.75 32.45
CA ALA A 135 5.74 -3.83 33.25
C ALA A 135 4.37 -3.57 32.65
N LYS A 136 4.25 -3.57 31.31
CA LYS A 136 2.98 -3.35 30.59
C LYS A 136 2.13 -4.61 30.47
N GLY A 137 2.75 -5.77 30.42
CA GLY A 137 2.06 -7.04 30.17
C GLY A 137 1.81 -7.31 28.69
N ALA A 138 1.18 -8.45 28.39
CA ALA A 138 0.76 -8.86 27.05
C ALA A 138 -0.77 -8.96 27.00
N PRO A 139 -1.41 -8.84 25.81
CA PRO A 139 -0.75 -8.69 24.50
C PRO A 139 -0.12 -7.30 24.29
N ILE A 140 0.98 -7.25 23.51
CA ILE A 140 1.73 -6.03 23.22
C ILE A 140 2.33 -6.10 21.81
N VAL A 141 2.60 -4.96 21.17
CA VAL A 141 3.14 -4.94 19.81
C VAL A 141 4.56 -4.39 19.83
N VAL A 142 5.49 -5.15 19.23
CA VAL A 142 6.90 -4.75 19.08
C VAL A 142 7.17 -4.47 17.61
N LYS A 143 7.67 -3.26 17.29
CA LYS A 143 7.92 -2.82 15.92
C LYS A 143 9.36 -2.32 15.77
N ALA A 144 10.08 -2.79 14.73
CA ALA A 144 11.32 -2.16 14.30
C ALA A 144 11.04 -0.77 13.73
N ASP A 145 11.92 0.21 13.99
CA ASP A 145 11.67 1.61 13.63
C ASP A 145 11.69 1.84 12.10
N GLY A 146 12.65 1.24 11.37
CA GLY A 146 12.82 1.45 9.93
C GLY A 146 11.97 0.54 9.04
N LEU A 147 12.21 0.65 7.71
CA LEU A 147 11.59 -0.21 6.70
C LEU A 147 12.09 -1.65 6.84
N ALA A 148 11.20 -2.60 7.11
CA ALA A 148 11.54 -4.00 7.33
C ALA A 148 10.73 -4.97 6.46
N ALA A 149 10.14 -4.50 5.35
CA ALA A 149 9.38 -5.30 4.38
C ALA A 149 8.36 -6.26 5.02
N GLY A 150 7.60 -5.78 6.00
CA GLY A 150 6.58 -6.56 6.73
C GLY A 150 7.11 -7.50 7.82
N LYS A 151 8.44 -7.63 7.98
CA LYS A 151 9.06 -8.51 9.00
C LYS A 151 9.38 -7.82 10.32
N GLY A 152 9.19 -6.51 10.40
CA GLY A 152 9.54 -5.69 11.56
C GLY A 152 8.39 -5.46 12.54
N VAL A 153 7.31 -6.23 12.50
CA VAL A 153 6.16 -6.09 13.41
C VAL A 153 5.79 -7.44 13.99
N VAL A 154 5.76 -7.53 15.31
CA VAL A 154 5.34 -8.73 16.06
C VAL A 154 4.25 -8.34 17.05
N VAL A 155 3.09 -8.95 16.90
CA VAL A 155 2.02 -8.91 17.91
C VAL A 155 2.29 -10.07 18.86
N ALA A 156 2.78 -9.74 20.05
CA ALA A 156 3.16 -10.73 21.06
C ALA A 156 1.97 -11.00 22.00
N ALA A 157 1.51 -12.24 22.01
CA ALA A 157 0.44 -12.67 22.91
C ALA A 157 0.95 -12.95 24.34
N THR A 158 2.25 -13.20 24.49
CA THR A 158 2.91 -13.43 25.78
C THR A 158 4.15 -12.55 25.95
N ILE A 159 4.66 -12.43 27.18
CA ILE A 159 5.89 -11.67 27.45
C ILE A 159 7.11 -12.35 26.84
N GLU A 160 7.14 -13.67 26.81
CA GLU A 160 8.22 -14.46 26.21
C GLU A 160 8.31 -14.18 24.69
N GLU A 161 7.17 -14.10 24.01
CA GLU A 161 7.11 -13.71 22.59
C GLU A 161 7.59 -12.27 22.39
N ALA A 162 7.20 -11.34 23.27
CA ALA A 162 7.65 -9.95 23.19
C ALA A 162 9.16 -9.84 23.38
N GLU A 163 9.73 -10.56 24.34
CA GLU A 163 11.18 -10.56 24.58
C GLU A 163 11.96 -11.20 23.43
N ALA A 164 11.45 -12.29 22.85
CA ALA A 164 12.05 -12.90 21.69
C ALA A 164 12.01 -11.96 20.46
N ALA A 165 10.91 -11.21 20.28
CA ALA A 165 10.80 -10.22 19.24
C ALA A 165 11.79 -9.07 19.42
N ILE A 166 11.96 -8.57 20.67
CA ILE A 166 12.94 -7.54 21.02
C ILE A 166 14.36 -8.03 20.69
N ASP A 167 14.71 -9.26 21.11
CA ASP A 167 16.03 -9.83 20.82
C ASP A 167 16.28 -10.02 19.32
N MET A 168 15.28 -10.49 18.58
CA MET A 168 15.36 -10.65 17.13
C MET A 168 15.60 -9.31 16.43
N MET A 169 14.90 -8.24 16.85
CA MET A 169 15.02 -6.92 16.22
C MET A 169 16.38 -6.29 16.48
N PHE A 170 16.89 -6.34 17.73
CA PHE A 170 18.23 -5.86 18.04
C PHE A 170 19.36 -6.82 17.64
N GLY A 171 19.04 -8.06 17.28
CA GLY A 171 20.01 -9.08 16.85
C GLY A 171 20.64 -8.87 15.47
N GLY A 172 20.35 -7.73 14.79
CA GLY A 172 20.96 -7.35 13.52
C GLY A 172 20.34 -7.98 12.28
N SER A 173 19.34 -8.84 12.42
CA SER A 173 18.67 -9.51 11.29
C SER A 173 17.89 -8.53 10.38
N LEU A 174 17.56 -7.33 10.88
CA LEU A 174 16.83 -6.28 10.17
C LEU A 174 17.75 -5.13 9.72
N GLY A 175 19.09 -5.26 9.84
CA GLY A 175 20.04 -4.19 9.50
C GLY A 175 19.72 -2.89 10.25
N ASP A 176 19.82 -1.74 9.55
CA ASP A 176 19.59 -0.42 10.14
C ASP A 176 18.15 -0.24 10.66
N ALA A 177 17.17 -0.98 10.13
CA ALA A 177 15.79 -0.93 10.61
C ALA A 177 15.64 -1.39 12.07
N GLY A 178 16.56 -2.23 12.55
CA GLY A 178 16.62 -2.71 13.93
C GLY A 178 17.43 -1.83 14.89
N ALA A 179 17.94 -0.68 14.46
CA ALA A 179 18.69 0.24 15.35
C ALA A 179 17.83 0.84 16.47
N GLY A 180 16.51 0.86 16.29
CA GLY A 180 15.53 1.27 17.27
C GLY A 180 14.26 0.45 17.16
N ILE A 181 13.50 0.39 18.24
CA ILE A 181 12.17 -0.24 18.25
C ILE A 181 11.15 0.66 18.92
N VAL A 182 9.88 0.45 18.53
CA VAL A 182 8.70 1.02 19.18
C VAL A 182 7.91 -0.11 19.81
N ILE A 183 7.57 0.01 21.08
CA ILE A 183 6.64 -0.91 21.75
C ILE A 183 5.31 -0.20 21.94
N GLU A 184 4.22 -0.81 21.49
CA GLU A 184 2.88 -0.24 21.47
C GLU A 184 1.90 -1.12 22.25
N GLU A 185 0.89 -0.51 22.85
CA GLU A 185 -0.26 -1.25 23.33
C GLU A 185 -0.94 -2.00 22.18
N PHE A 186 -1.52 -3.14 22.48
CA PHE A 186 -2.36 -3.87 21.51
C PHE A 186 -3.72 -3.16 21.39
N LEU A 187 -4.07 -2.77 20.16
CA LEU A 187 -5.37 -2.16 19.87
C LEU A 187 -6.39 -3.23 19.46
N GLU A 188 -7.58 -3.14 20.04
CA GLU A 188 -8.72 -3.96 19.64
C GLU A 188 -9.65 -3.21 18.68
N GLY A 189 -10.06 -3.84 17.60
CA GLY A 189 -10.94 -3.23 16.60
C GLY A 189 -10.85 -3.93 15.25
N GLU A 190 -11.26 -3.22 14.21
CA GLU A 190 -11.11 -3.68 12.83
C GLU A 190 -10.09 -2.79 12.11
N GLU A 191 -9.17 -3.42 11.40
CA GLU A 191 -8.22 -2.69 10.58
C GLU A 191 -8.89 -2.14 9.32
N ALA A 192 -8.52 -0.92 8.95
CA ALA A 192 -8.94 -0.26 7.71
C ALA A 192 -7.79 0.53 7.10
N SER A 193 -7.79 0.60 5.77
CA SER A 193 -6.87 1.39 4.96
C SER A 193 -7.58 2.65 4.48
N PHE A 194 -7.18 3.81 5.00
CA PHE A 194 -7.74 5.10 4.61
C PHE A 194 -6.73 5.89 3.79
N PHE A 195 -7.17 6.43 2.66
CA PHE A 195 -6.30 7.14 1.73
C PHE A 195 -6.73 8.60 1.61
N ALA A 196 -5.76 9.50 1.69
CA ALA A 196 -5.92 10.90 1.38
C ALA A 196 -4.91 11.35 0.32
N LEU A 197 -5.34 12.18 -0.61
CA LEU A 197 -4.47 12.88 -1.55
C LEU A 197 -4.15 14.25 -0.96
N CYS A 198 -2.85 14.58 -0.86
CA CYS A 198 -2.34 15.76 -0.17
C CYS A 198 -1.50 16.62 -1.11
N ASP A 199 -1.56 17.95 -0.95
CA ASP A 199 -0.81 18.91 -1.75
C ASP A 199 0.15 19.80 -0.95
N GLY A 200 0.35 19.47 0.31
CA GLY A 200 1.19 20.22 1.26
C GLY A 200 0.40 21.14 2.19
N GLU A 201 -0.83 21.48 1.83
CA GLU A 201 -1.77 22.28 2.65
C GLU A 201 -3.14 21.63 2.79
N THR A 202 -3.67 21.16 1.67
CA THR A 202 -4.98 20.54 1.56
C THR A 202 -4.84 19.03 1.47
N ALA A 203 -5.76 18.32 2.10
CA ALA A 203 -5.96 16.90 1.92
C ALA A 203 -7.40 16.63 1.52
N ILE A 204 -7.61 15.81 0.50
CA ILE A 204 -8.92 15.29 0.11
C ILE A 204 -8.96 13.79 0.32
N SER A 205 -10.08 13.27 0.85
CA SER A 205 -10.24 11.84 1.04
C SER A 205 -10.37 11.14 -0.32
N LEU A 206 -9.66 10.04 -0.47
CA LEU A 206 -9.89 9.03 -1.50
C LEU A 206 -10.92 8.01 -0.98
N ALA A 207 -11.00 6.83 -1.60
CA ALA A 207 -11.81 5.77 -1.05
C ALA A 207 -11.03 5.01 0.05
N ALA A 208 -11.76 4.37 0.96
CA ALA A 208 -11.18 3.44 1.93
C ALA A 208 -11.26 2.00 1.44
N ALA A 209 -10.38 1.15 1.98
CA ALA A 209 -10.35 -0.28 1.71
C ALA A 209 -10.10 -1.07 3.02
N GLN A 210 -10.35 -2.37 2.98
CA GLN A 210 -9.84 -3.31 3.98
C GLN A 210 -9.04 -4.38 3.27
N ASP A 211 -7.85 -4.68 3.81
CA ASP A 211 -6.96 -5.72 3.31
C ASP A 211 -6.98 -6.97 4.21
N HIS A 212 -6.52 -8.09 3.68
CA HIS A 212 -6.32 -9.35 4.39
C HIS A 212 -4.84 -9.65 4.51
N LYS A 213 -4.24 -9.32 5.67
CA LYS A 213 -2.78 -9.41 5.89
C LYS A 213 -2.28 -10.82 6.13
N ARG A 214 -3.10 -11.70 6.74
CA ARG A 214 -2.70 -13.08 7.03
C ARG A 214 -2.71 -13.93 5.76
N VAL A 215 -1.74 -14.85 5.68
CA VAL A 215 -1.48 -15.63 4.45
C VAL A 215 -2.55 -16.67 4.14
N PHE A 216 -3.23 -17.24 5.15
CA PHE A 216 -4.21 -18.32 4.99
C PHE A 216 -5.63 -17.89 5.38
N ASP A 217 -6.62 -18.68 4.91
CA ASP A 217 -8.03 -18.51 5.26
C ASP A 217 -8.24 -18.46 6.78
N GLY A 218 -9.29 -17.77 7.20
CA GLY A 218 -9.61 -17.57 8.60
C GLY A 218 -8.59 -16.71 9.35
N ASP A 219 -7.85 -15.85 8.63
CA ASP A 219 -6.82 -14.96 9.17
C ASP A 219 -5.74 -15.73 9.96
N GLN A 220 -5.27 -16.83 9.37
CA GLN A 220 -4.25 -17.70 9.95
C GLN A 220 -2.87 -17.51 9.28
N GLY A 221 -1.82 -17.94 10.00
CA GLY A 221 -0.44 -17.90 9.52
C GLY A 221 0.23 -16.53 9.67
N PRO A 222 1.42 -16.34 9.07
CA PRO A 222 2.18 -15.10 9.17
C PRO A 222 1.52 -13.93 8.43
N ASN A 223 1.89 -12.71 8.81
CA ASN A 223 1.55 -11.50 8.08
C ASN A 223 2.27 -11.46 6.72
N THR A 224 1.62 -10.84 5.76
CA THR A 224 2.10 -10.63 4.39
C THR A 224 1.95 -9.16 4.00
N GLY A 225 2.26 -8.82 2.76
CA GLY A 225 1.93 -7.52 2.16
C GLY A 225 0.47 -7.36 1.75
N GLY A 226 -0.40 -8.32 2.11
CA GLY A 226 -1.82 -8.37 1.75
C GLY A 226 -2.12 -9.50 0.74
N MET A 227 -3.11 -10.33 1.07
CA MET A 227 -3.59 -11.46 0.25
C MET A 227 -4.87 -11.14 -0.51
N GLY A 228 -5.37 -9.93 -0.36
CA GLY A 228 -6.54 -9.39 -1.03
C GLY A 228 -7.05 -8.17 -0.31
N ALA A 229 -7.91 -7.42 -0.97
CA ALA A 229 -8.55 -6.24 -0.42
C ALA A 229 -9.92 -6.02 -1.05
N TYR A 230 -10.73 -5.20 -0.41
CA TYR A 230 -12.01 -4.74 -0.96
C TYR A 230 -12.28 -3.28 -0.60
N SER A 231 -13.06 -2.61 -1.41
CA SER A 231 -13.51 -1.23 -1.26
C SER A 231 -14.95 -1.11 -1.77
N PRO A 232 -15.86 -0.36 -1.08
CA PRO A 232 -15.61 0.39 0.14
C PRO A 232 -15.39 -0.52 1.35
N ALA A 233 -14.75 0.03 2.39
CA ALA A 233 -14.63 -0.61 3.69
C ALA A 233 -15.89 -0.31 4.52
N PRO A 234 -16.74 -1.28 4.88
CA PRO A 234 -17.98 -1.00 5.61
C PRO A 234 -17.77 -0.36 6.99
N VAL A 235 -16.62 -0.63 7.62
CA VAL A 235 -16.25 -0.03 8.91
C VAL A 235 -15.95 1.47 8.80
N MET A 236 -15.61 1.94 7.60
CA MET A 236 -15.34 3.35 7.31
C MET A 236 -16.63 4.06 6.83
N THR A 237 -17.55 4.28 7.78
CA THR A 237 -18.75 5.08 7.53
C THR A 237 -18.39 6.53 7.15
N LEU A 238 -19.35 7.31 6.67
CA LEU A 238 -19.15 8.74 6.39
C LEU A 238 -18.67 9.49 7.64
N GLU A 239 -19.25 9.19 8.80
CA GLU A 239 -18.83 9.76 10.09
C GLU A 239 -17.41 9.37 10.44
N MET A 240 -17.06 8.07 10.34
CA MET A 240 -15.71 7.58 10.63
C MET A 240 -14.68 8.17 9.69
N SER A 241 -15.01 8.34 8.41
CA SER A 241 -14.16 8.99 7.42
C SER A 241 -13.95 10.47 7.74
N ALA A 242 -14.99 11.21 8.13
CA ALA A 242 -14.87 12.58 8.55
C ALA A 242 -14.00 12.72 9.80
N ARG A 243 -14.22 11.88 10.83
CA ARG A 243 -13.36 11.83 12.02
C ARG A 243 -11.89 11.53 11.66
N THR A 244 -11.65 10.59 10.77
CA THR A 244 -10.29 10.27 10.31
C THR A 244 -9.62 11.47 9.66
N MET A 245 -10.35 12.21 8.80
CA MET A 245 -9.82 13.44 8.21
C MET A 245 -9.50 14.49 9.28
N ASP A 246 -10.39 14.71 10.23
CA ASP A 246 -10.27 15.79 11.22
C ASP A 246 -9.27 15.47 12.33
N GLU A 247 -9.26 14.23 12.81
CA GLU A 247 -8.46 13.82 13.98
C GLU A 247 -7.06 13.30 13.59
N ILE A 248 -6.87 12.81 12.34
CA ILE A 248 -5.63 12.15 11.92
C ILE A 248 -5.00 12.85 10.71
N ILE A 249 -5.70 12.95 9.58
CA ILE A 249 -5.10 13.42 8.32
C ILE A 249 -4.75 14.90 8.36
N HIS A 250 -5.73 15.77 8.64
CA HIS A 250 -5.49 17.22 8.67
C HIS A 250 -4.45 17.63 9.72
N PRO A 251 -4.45 17.08 10.98
CA PRO A 251 -3.39 17.37 11.93
C PRO A 251 -2.00 16.96 11.43
N THR A 252 -1.88 15.80 10.75
CA THR A 252 -0.61 15.34 10.18
C THR A 252 -0.10 16.28 9.10
N VAL A 253 -0.96 16.66 8.13
CA VAL A 253 -0.57 17.57 7.04
C VAL A 253 -0.12 18.93 7.59
N ARG A 254 -0.86 19.47 8.57
CA ARG A 254 -0.48 20.72 9.25
C ARG A 254 0.85 20.63 10.00
N ALA A 255 1.06 19.52 10.72
CA ALA A 255 2.30 19.29 11.46
C ALA A 255 3.50 19.17 10.52
N MET A 256 3.38 18.40 9.44
CA MET A 256 4.43 18.26 8.44
C MET A 256 4.77 19.59 7.76
N LYS A 257 3.76 20.43 7.44
CA LYS A 257 3.99 21.77 6.92
C LYS A 257 4.73 22.66 7.93
N ALA A 258 4.30 22.64 9.20
CA ALA A 258 4.93 23.41 10.26
C ALA A 258 6.39 23.02 10.52
N MET A 259 6.73 21.75 10.28
CA MET A 259 8.12 21.24 10.37
C MET A 259 8.96 21.56 9.13
N GLY A 260 8.42 22.26 8.11
CA GLY A 260 9.14 22.57 6.87
C GLY A 260 9.23 21.40 5.89
N ALA A 261 8.44 20.34 6.09
CA ALA A 261 8.36 19.16 5.24
C ALA A 261 6.92 18.94 4.74
N PRO A 262 6.34 19.88 3.95
CA PRO A 262 4.95 19.78 3.50
C PRO A 262 4.73 18.47 2.75
N TYR A 263 3.67 17.74 3.13
CA TYR A 263 3.38 16.43 2.58
C TYR A 263 2.60 16.55 1.27
N LYS A 264 3.17 16.08 0.17
CA LYS A 264 2.53 15.97 -1.15
C LYS A 264 2.51 14.52 -1.60
N GLY A 265 1.39 14.07 -2.13
CA GLY A 265 1.22 12.67 -2.56
C GLY A 265 0.07 11.98 -1.84
N VAL A 266 0.03 10.66 -1.93
CA VAL A 266 -0.95 9.85 -1.20
C VAL A 266 -0.45 9.56 0.21
N LEU A 267 -1.24 9.96 1.19
CA LEU A 267 -1.07 9.58 2.59
C LEU A 267 -2.02 8.41 2.89
N PHE A 268 -1.46 7.23 3.03
CA PHE A 268 -2.20 6.03 3.40
C PHE A 268 -2.06 5.84 4.92
N ALA A 269 -3.16 6.04 5.64
CA ALA A 269 -3.27 5.77 7.05
C ALA A 269 -3.81 4.34 7.27
N GLY A 270 -2.98 3.47 7.83
CA GLY A 270 -3.40 2.20 8.40
C GLY A 270 -4.06 2.47 9.76
N LEU A 271 -5.32 2.13 9.88
CA LEU A 271 -6.15 2.48 11.04
C LEU A 271 -6.62 1.22 11.78
N MET A 272 -6.71 1.32 13.09
CA MET A 272 -7.57 0.48 13.92
C MET A 272 -8.84 1.25 14.24
N ILE A 273 -9.99 0.74 13.81
CA ILE A 273 -11.29 1.32 14.14
C ILE A 273 -11.75 0.68 15.45
N ALA A 274 -11.45 1.38 16.53
CA ALA A 274 -11.79 0.98 17.88
C ALA A 274 -13.18 1.51 18.30
N LYS A 275 -13.66 1.12 19.47
CA LYS A 275 -14.97 1.57 19.99
C LYS A 275 -15.04 3.08 20.22
N ASP A 276 -13.92 3.71 20.53
CA ASP A 276 -13.77 5.14 20.82
C ASP A 276 -13.42 5.97 19.57
N GLY A 277 -13.13 5.33 18.43
CA GLY A 277 -12.86 6.00 17.15
C GLY A 277 -11.67 5.46 16.40
N PRO A 278 -11.21 6.18 15.36
CA PRO A 278 -10.07 5.75 14.54
C PRO A 278 -8.77 5.99 15.30
N LYS A 279 -7.87 5.00 15.29
CA LYS A 279 -6.50 5.11 15.84
C LYS A 279 -5.49 4.77 14.76
N LEU A 280 -4.51 5.63 14.58
CA LEU A 280 -3.44 5.41 13.61
C LEU A 280 -2.54 4.25 14.06
N ILE A 281 -2.39 3.24 13.21
CA ILE A 281 -1.42 2.15 13.37
C ILE A 281 -0.07 2.56 12.78
N GLU A 282 -0.10 3.02 11.52
CA GLU A 282 1.08 3.44 10.75
C GLU A 282 0.65 4.29 9.55
N TYR A 283 1.60 5.03 8.98
CA TYR A 283 1.46 5.64 7.66
C TYR A 283 2.25 4.84 6.62
N ASN A 284 1.69 4.82 5.40
CA ASN A 284 2.44 4.56 4.18
C ASN A 284 2.36 5.81 3.30
N VAL A 285 3.50 6.21 2.73
CA VAL A 285 3.64 7.47 1.99
C VAL A 285 3.42 7.31 0.49
N ARG A 286 2.60 6.37 0.13
CA ARG A 286 2.31 5.92 -1.24
C ARG A 286 0.98 5.20 -1.31
N PHE A 287 0.54 4.90 -2.51
CA PHE A 287 -0.59 3.99 -2.71
C PHE A 287 -0.33 2.60 -2.09
N GLY A 288 -1.38 1.93 -1.60
CA GLY A 288 -1.31 0.58 -1.03
C GLY A 288 -1.16 -0.51 -2.10
N ASP A 289 -0.78 -1.69 -1.68
CA ASP A 289 -0.75 -2.90 -2.50
C ASP A 289 -1.15 -4.11 -1.63
N PRO A 290 -2.40 -4.64 -1.74
CA PRO A 290 -3.22 -4.64 -2.94
C PRO A 290 -4.42 -3.66 -2.97
N GLU A 291 -4.46 -2.60 -2.17
CA GLU A 291 -5.61 -1.70 -2.11
C GLU A 291 -5.76 -0.85 -3.38
N THR A 292 -4.67 -0.46 -4.03
CA THR A 292 -4.70 0.36 -5.25
C THR A 292 -5.52 -0.31 -6.35
N GLN A 293 -5.48 -1.62 -6.47
CA GLN A 293 -6.20 -2.39 -7.46
C GLN A 293 -7.72 -2.16 -7.34
N VAL A 294 -8.25 -2.19 -6.13
CA VAL A 294 -9.68 -1.95 -5.90
C VAL A 294 -10.05 -0.46 -5.96
N LEU A 295 -9.13 0.43 -5.57
CA LEU A 295 -9.34 1.87 -5.69
C LEU A 295 -9.40 2.31 -7.16
N MET A 296 -8.49 1.83 -8.00
CA MET A 296 -8.44 2.22 -9.43
C MET A 296 -9.64 1.71 -10.21
N LEU A 297 -10.18 0.53 -9.88
CA LEU A 297 -11.43 0.04 -10.47
C LEU A 297 -12.62 0.94 -10.12
N ARG A 298 -12.68 1.48 -8.90
CA ARG A 298 -13.77 2.33 -8.44
C ARG A 298 -13.62 3.81 -8.82
N LEU A 299 -12.42 4.27 -9.15
CA LEU A 299 -12.18 5.67 -9.50
C LEU A 299 -12.76 5.99 -10.89
N MET A 300 -13.80 6.85 -10.94
CA MET A 300 -14.37 7.35 -12.20
C MET A 300 -13.53 8.46 -12.81
N SER A 301 -13.04 9.38 -11.96
CA SER A 301 -12.25 10.53 -12.40
C SER A 301 -10.94 10.10 -13.05
N ASP A 302 -10.45 10.92 -13.98
CA ASP A 302 -9.10 10.78 -14.52
C ASP A 302 -8.07 10.95 -13.39
N LEU A 303 -7.14 9.99 -13.28
CA LEU A 303 -6.14 9.99 -12.22
C LEU A 303 -5.05 11.05 -12.45
N VAL A 304 -4.62 11.27 -13.70
CA VAL A 304 -3.47 12.14 -14.01
C VAL A 304 -3.69 13.58 -13.54
N PRO A 305 -4.85 14.24 -13.81
CA PRO A 305 -5.14 15.57 -13.26
C PRO A 305 -5.09 15.62 -11.73
N ALA A 306 -5.54 14.57 -11.04
CA ALA A 306 -5.51 14.51 -9.58
C ALA A 306 -4.07 14.48 -9.04
N LEU A 307 -3.20 13.66 -9.65
CA LEU A 307 -1.79 13.58 -9.27
C LEU A 307 -1.06 14.91 -9.54
N LEU A 308 -1.35 15.56 -10.66
CA LEU A 308 -0.81 16.88 -10.99
C LEU A 308 -1.30 17.95 -9.99
N ALA A 309 -2.60 17.96 -9.65
CA ALA A 309 -3.17 18.89 -8.68
C ALA A 309 -2.53 18.75 -7.28
N SER A 310 -2.24 17.52 -6.86
CA SER A 310 -1.52 17.25 -5.63
C SER A 310 -0.10 17.82 -5.65
N ARG A 311 0.63 17.57 -6.73
CA ARG A 311 2.00 18.09 -6.91
C ARG A 311 2.01 19.61 -6.98
N ASP A 312 1.08 20.23 -7.70
CA ASP A 312 1.06 21.66 -8.00
C ASP A 312 0.40 22.51 -6.89
N GLY A 313 -0.19 21.91 -5.85
CA GLY A 313 -0.73 22.62 -4.69
C GLY A 313 -2.12 23.22 -4.95
N VAL A 314 -2.96 22.56 -5.73
CA VAL A 314 -4.28 23.09 -6.16
C VAL A 314 -5.46 22.17 -5.83
N LEU A 315 -5.30 21.27 -4.85
CA LEU A 315 -6.36 20.32 -4.47
C LEU A 315 -7.59 20.98 -3.86
N LYS A 316 -7.49 22.19 -3.35
CA LYS A 316 -8.61 22.91 -2.69
C LYS A 316 -9.87 23.01 -3.56
N SER A 317 -9.70 23.04 -4.89
CA SER A 317 -10.78 23.13 -5.86
C SER A 317 -10.95 21.85 -6.67
N PHE A 318 -10.39 20.73 -6.19
CA PHE A 318 -10.40 19.47 -6.90
C PHE A 318 -11.42 18.51 -6.28
N ASP A 319 -12.18 17.79 -7.11
CA ASP A 319 -13.13 16.76 -6.69
C ASP A 319 -12.91 15.46 -7.44
N LEU A 320 -13.12 14.35 -6.76
CA LEU A 320 -12.99 13.00 -7.32
C LEU A 320 -14.31 12.26 -7.27
N ARG A 321 -14.66 11.64 -8.37
CA ARG A 321 -15.87 10.83 -8.51
C ARG A 321 -15.52 9.34 -8.45
N TRP A 322 -16.39 8.61 -7.78
CA TRP A 322 -16.25 7.18 -7.54
C TRP A 322 -17.48 6.42 -7.98
N TYR A 323 -17.30 5.23 -8.54
CA TYR A 323 -18.40 4.29 -8.72
C TYR A 323 -18.97 3.89 -7.36
N ALA A 324 -20.30 3.76 -7.30
CA ALA A 324 -20.98 3.24 -6.12
C ALA A 324 -20.72 1.74 -5.91
N ASP A 325 -20.39 1.05 -7.00
CA ASP A 325 -20.07 -0.37 -7.00
C ASP A 325 -18.90 -0.68 -6.06
N ALA A 326 -18.92 -1.88 -5.50
CA ALA A 326 -17.82 -2.43 -4.73
C ALA A 326 -16.77 -3.05 -5.66
N ALA A 327 -15.52 -3.02 -5.22
CA ALA A 327 -14.43 -3.75 -5.86
C ALA A 327 -13.77 -4.69 -4.85
N LEU A 328 -13.31 -5.84 -5.33
CA LEU A 328 -12.56 -6.81 -4.56
C LEU A 328 -11.41 -7.36 -5.39
N THR A 329 -10.27 -7.57 -4.76
CA THR A 329 -9.09 -8.20 -5.38
C THR A 329 -8.62 -9.41 -4.59
N VAL A 330 -8.33 -10.50 -5.28
CA VAL A 330 -7.74 -11.72 -4.74
C VAL A 330 -6.29 -11.81 -5.20
N VAL A 331 -5.37 -11.87 -4.25
CA VAL A 331 -3.93 -12.06 -4.56
C VAL A 331 -3.65 -13.54 -4.73
N MET A 332 -3.08 -13.90 -5.88
CA MET A 332 -2.50 -15.22 -6.10
C MET A 332 -1.00 -15.14 -5.85
N ALA A 333 -0.51 -15.97 -4.95
CA ALA A 333 0.87 -15.99 -4.51
C ALA A 333 1.54 -17.34 -4.84
N THR A 334 2.88 -17.33 -4.95
CA THR A 334 3.67 -18.55 -5.12
C THR A 334 3.67 -19.36 -3.83
N LYS A 335 3.50 -20.68 -3.92
CA LYS A 335 3.62 -21.58 -2.76
C LYS A 335 4.93 -21.36 -2.02
N GLY A 336 4.84 -21.25 -0.71
CA GLY A 336 5.94 -20.90 0.18
C GLY A 336 5.94 -19.43 0.64
N TYR A 337 5.28 -18.52 -0.10
CA TYR A 337 5.16 -17.11 0.31
C TYR A 337 4.40 -17.01 1.66
N PRO A 338 4.81 -16.14 2.62
CA PRO A 338 5.86 -15.09 2.55
C PRO A 338 7.28 -15.59 2.86
N GLY A 339 7.50 -16.90 3.04
CA GLY A 339 8.81 -17.51 3.21
C GLY A 339 9.53 -17.72 1.87
N GLU A 340 10.32 -18.78 1.78
CA GLU A 340 11.03 -19.13 0.55
C GLU A 340 10.07 -19.70 -0.51
N TYR A 341 10.24 -19.29 -1.74
CA TYR A 341 9.44 -19.74 -2.88
C TYR A 341 10.27 -19.86 -4.16
N GLN A 342 9.82 -20.73 -5.07
CA GLN A 342 10.46 -20.93 -6.36
C GLN A 342 9.89 -19.98 -7.41
N LYS A 343 10.73 -19.54 -8.34
CA LYS A 343 10.36 -18.70 -9.49
C LYS A 343 10.36 -19.51 -10.78
N GLY A 344 9.70 -18.99 -11.82
CA GLY A 344 9.75 -19.54 -13.18
C GLY A 344 8.61 -20.49 -13.54
N SER A 345 7.67 -20.78 -12.63
CA SER A 345 6.51 -21.61 -12.96
C SER A 345 5.56 -20.90 -13.91
N ALA A 346 5.08 -21.60 -14.95
CA ALA A 346 4.19 -21.05 -15.97
C ALA A 346 2.76 -20.85 -15.43
N ILE A 347 2.13 -19.76 -15.89
CA ILE A 347 0.76 -19.39 -15.55
C ILE A 347 -0.05 -19.42 -16.83
N GLU A 348 -1.13 -20.17 -16.86
CA GLU A 348 -2.01 -20.34 -18.01
C GLU A 348 -3.44 -19.90 -17.68
N GLY A 349 -4.25 -19.68 -18.71
CA GLY A 349 -5.68 -19.36 -18.57
C GLY A 349 -5.99 -17.89 -18.29
N LEU A 350 -5.00 -16.99 -18.36
CA LEU A 350 -5.18 -15.56 -18.08
C LEU A 350 -6.22 -14.91 -19.02
N ASP A 351 -6.23 -15.24 -20.32
CA ASP A 351 -7.20 -14.68 -21.27
C ASP A 351 -8.63 -15.13 -20.93
N ALA A 352 -8.81 -16.39 -20.57
CA ALA A 352 -10.12 -16.90 -20.16
C ALA A 352 -10.58 -16.29 -18.83
N ALA A 353 -9.67 -15.99 -17.93
CA ALA A 353 -9.95 -15.32 -16.67
C ALA A 353 -10.30 -13.84 -16.88
N SER A 354 -9.58 -13.13 -17.71
CA SER A 354 -9.87 -11.72 -18.07
C SER A 354 -11.18 -11.55 -18.85
N ALA A 355 -11.70 -12.61 -19.47
CA ALA A 355 -12.99 -12.58 -20.18
C ALA A 355 -14.20 -12.66 -19.22
N VAL A 356 -14.00 -12.84 -17.92
CA VAL A 356 -15.09 -12.77 -16.93
C VAL A 356 -15.52 -11.31 -16.77
N GLU A 357 -16.83 -11.06 -16.87
CA GLU A 357 -17.39 -9.71 -16.84
C GLU A 357 -17.00 -8.94 -15.55
N GLY A 358 -16.52 -7.71 -15.73
CA GLY A 358 -16.13 -6.83 -14.63
C GLY A 358 -14.83 -7.21 -13.94
N VAL A 359 -14.02 -8.10 -14.53
CA VAL A 359 -12.74 -8.55 -14.00
C VAL A 359 -11.58 -7.89 -14.73
N GLU A 360 -10.60 -7.42 -13.92
CA GLU A 360 -9.26 -7.01 -14.37
C GLU A 360 -8.20 -7.83 -13.62
N ILE A 361 -7.16 -8.24 -14.34
CA ILE A 361 -6.05 -9.00 -13.75
C ILE A 361 -4.79 -8.14 -13.76
N PHE A 362 -4.45 -7.62 -12.58
CA PHE A 362 -3.21 -6.87 -12.40
C PHE A 362 -2.06 -7.81 -12.04
N HIS A 363 -0.99 -7.74 -12.83
CA HIS A 363 0.23 -8.51 -12.59
C HIS A 363 1.08 -7.82 -11.53
N ALA A 364 1.67 -8.61 -10.66
CA ALA A 364 2.71 -8.21 -9.73
C ALA A 364 4.02 -8.92 -10.09
N GLY A 365 4.42 -9.92 -9.35
CA GLY A 365 5.64 -10.67 -9.62
C GLY A 365 5.53 -11.60 -10.83
N THR A 366 5.41 -11.06 -12.03
CA THR A 366 5.38 -11.83 -13.28
C THR A 366 6.50 -11.41 -14.22
N ARG A 367 6.91 -12.33 -15.10
CA ARG A 367 7.87 -12.11 -16.17
C ARG A 367 7.41 -12.84 -17.44
N ALA A 368 7.65 -12.21 -18.60
CA ALA A 368 7.50 -12.92 -19.88
C ALA A 368 8.72 -13.82 -20.13
N ASP A 369 8.47 -15.05 -20.57
CA ASP A 369 9.50 -16.04 -20.85
C ASP A 369 9.09 -16.95 -22.02
N GLY A 370 9.72 -16.77 -23.17
CA GLY A 370 9.41 -17.54 -24.38
C GLY A 370 7.95 -17.48 -24.81
N GLY A 371 7.31 -16.31 -24.69
CA GLY A 371 5.89 -16.12 -25.03
C GLY A 371 4.90 -16.59 -23.95
N ARG A 372 5.40 -17.11 -22.83
CA ARG A 372 4.59 -17.49 -21.65
C ARG A 372 4.73 -16.47 -20.55
N ILE A 373 3.72 -16.38 -19.69
CA ILE A 373 3.81 -15.64 -18.43
C ILE A 373 4.25 -16.61 -17.35
N VAL A 374 5.28 -16.23 -16.60
CA VAL A 374 5.82 -17.02 -15.48
C VAL A 374 5.85 -16.23 -14.19
N ALA A 375 5.72 -16.93 -13.06
CA ALA A 375 5.87 -16.36 -11.73
C ALA A 375 7.32 -15.93 -11.48
N ASN A 376 7.50 -14.71 -10.98
CA ASN A 376 8.82 -14.12 -10.66
C ASN A 376 8.83 -13.40 -9.31
N GLY A 377 7.86 -13.64 -8.45
CA GLY A 377 7.71 -13.00 -7.15
C GLY A 377 6.92 -13.83 -6.16
N GLY A 378 6.76 -13.34 -4.94
CA GLY A 378 5.91 -13.96 -3.94
C GLY A 378 4.43 -13.74 -4.24
N ARG A 379 3.96 -12.47 -4.27
CA ARG A 379 2.65 -12.09 -4.81
C ARG A 379 2.81 -11.93 -6.32
N VAL A 380 1.94 -12.56 -7.11
CA VAL A 380 2.16 -12.73 -8.55
C VAL A 380 1.05 -12.14 -9.40
N LEU A 381 -0.21 -12.38 -9.04
CA LEU A 381 -1.38 -11.83 -9.72
C LEU A 381 -2.36 -11.25 -8.70
N ASN A 382 -3.13 -10.25 -9.15
CA ASN A 382 -4.23 -9.67 -8.41
C ASN A 382 -5.48 -9.77 -9.30
N VAL A 383 -6.34 -10.72 -9.00
CA VAL A 383 -7.59 -10.93 -9.75
C VAL A 383 -8.65 -10.04 -9.13
N SER A 384 -8.97 -8.95 -9.79
CA SER A 384 -9.79 -7.87 -9.27
C SER A 384 -11.13 -7.80 -10.00
N ALA A 385 -12.21 -7.55 -9.29
CA ALA A 385 -13.53 -7.48 -9.90
C ALA A 385 -14.37 -6.34 -9.31
N LEU A 386 -15.24 -5.76 -10.13
CA LEU A 386 -16.35 -4.90 -9.73
C LEU A 386 -17.62 -5.71 -9.54
N GLY A 387 -18.46 -5.27 -8.59
CA GLY A 387 -19.80 -5.81 -8.37
C GLY A 387 -20.66 -4.81 -7.61
N ARG A 388 -21.99 -4.92 -7.67
CA ARG A 388 -22.89 -4.04 -6.92
C ARG A 388 -22.72 -4.17 -5.41
N THR A 389 -22.24 -5.32 -4.95
CA THR A 389 -21.89 -5.63 -3.56
C THR A 389 -20.51 -6.30 -3.50
N VAL A 390 -19.91 -6.35 -2.31
CA VAL A 390 -18.63 -7.07 -2.11
C VAL A 390 -18.81 -8.56 -2.43
N GLY A 391 -19.95 -9.14 -2.07
CA GLY A 391 -20.27 -10.55 -2.38
C GLY A 391 -20.38 -10.82 -3.88
N GLU A 392 -20.89 -9.87 -4.69
CA GLU A 392 -20.90 -10.02 -6.16
C GLU A 392 -19.50 -9.90 -6.75
N ALA A 393 -18.72 -8.90 -6.30
CA ALA A 393 -17.32 -8.73 -6.71
C ALA A 393 -16.48 -9.98 -6.37
N GLN A 394 -16.69 -10.55 -5.16
CA GLN A 394 -16.03 -11.79 -4.74
C GLN A 394 -16.34 -12.95 -5.68
N ARG A 395 -17.61 -13.20 -6.00
CA ARG A 395 -18.00 -14.30 -6.91
C ARG A 395 -17.35 -14.17 -8.27
N ARG A 396 -17.31 -12.94 -8.84
CA ARG A 396 -16.65 -12.65 -10.13
C ARG A 396 -15.15 -12.89 -10.06
N ALA A 397 -14.49 -12.38 -9.02
CA ALA A 397 -13.04 -12.56 -8.84
C ALA A 397 -12.69 -14.05 -8.74
N TYR A 398 -13.40 -14.84 -7.93
CA TYR A 398 -13.12 -16.27 -7.81
C TYR A 398 -13.50 -17.06 -9.07
N ALA A 399 -14.56 -16.69 -9.80
CA ALA A 399 -14.86 -17.28 -11.08
C ALA A 399 -13.75 -17.09 -12.10
N ALA A 400 -13.01 -15.99 -12.02
CA ALA A 400 -11.81 -15.74 -12.83
C ALA A 400 -10.59 -16.50 -12.29
N VAL A 401 -10.36 -16.51 -10.97
CA VAL A 401 -9.30 -17.30 -10.32
C VAL A 401 -9.38 -18.77 -10.73
N ASP A 402 -10.58 -19.35 -10.76
CA ASP A 402 -10.80 -20.77 -11.09
C ASP A 402 -10.51 -21.12 -12.57
N LYS A 403 -10.36 -20.11 -13.45
CA LYS A 403 -9.92 -20.29 -14.84
C LYS A 403 -8.38 -20.26 -14.97
N ILE A 404 -7.67 -19.74 -13.98
CA ILE A 404 -6.21 -19.66 -14.00
C ILE A 404 -5.63 -21.03 -13.60
N ARG A 405 -4.82 -21.59 -14.48
CA ARG A 405 -4.10 -22.84 -14.23
C ARG A 405 -2.65 -22.53 -13.81
N TRP A 406 -2.42 -22.60 -12.53
CA TRP A 406 -1.11 -22.37 -11.95
C TRP A 406 -0.91 -23.26 -10.69
N PRO A 407 -0.45 -24.52 -10.88
CA PRO A 407 -0.32 -25.49 -9.78
C PRO A 407 0.60 -25.06 -8.64
N GLU A 408 1.61 -24.19 -8.94
CA GLU A 408 2.54 -23.66 -7.95
C GLU A 408 2.01 -22.37 -7.27
N GLY A 409 0.82 -21.95 -7.60
CA GLY A 409 0.14 -20.82 -6.98
C GLY A 409 -0.84 -21.25 -5.91
N PHE A 410 -1.17 -20.31 -5.03
CA PHE A 410 -2.28 -20.41 -4.09
C PHE A 410 -2.91 -19.02 -3.86
N CYS A 411 -4.10 -18.98 -3.33
CA CYS A 411 -4.76 -17.77 -2.87
C CYS A 411 -5.65 -18.10 -1.66
N ARG A 412 -6.05 -17.08 -0.92
CA ARG A 412 -7.13 -17.20 0.07
C ARG A 412 -8.48 -17.32 -0.64
N ARG A 413 -9.40 -18.05 -0.03
CA ARG A 413 -10.76 -18.28 -0.56
C ARG A 413 -11.83 -17.48 0.21
N ASP A 414 -11.44 -16.72 1.23
CA ASP A 414 -12.32 -15.99 2.13
C ASP A 414 -12.17 -14.46 2.04
N ILE A 415 -11.51 -13.92 1.00
CA ILE A 415 -11.34 -12.47 0.83
C ILE A 415 -12.71 -11.77 0.82
N GLY A 416 -12.86 -10.75 1.67
CA GLY A 416 -14.11 -9.99 1.80
C GLY A 416 -15.12 -10.58 2.78
N TRP A 417 -14.78 -11.64 3.51
CA TRP A 417 -15.73 -12.36 4.38
C TRP A 417 -16.41 -11.44 5.41
N GLN A 418 -15.71 -10.45 5.97
CA GLN A 418 -16.26 -9.51 6.96
C GLN A 418 -17.36 -8.63 6.34
N ALA A 419 -17.12 -8.08 5.16
CA ALA A 419 -18.10 -7.26 4.46
C ALA A 419 -19.33 -8.08 4.05
N ILE A 420 -19.11 -9.29 3.51
CA ILE A 420 -20.19 -10.18 3.07
C ILE A 420 -21.07 -10.61 4.27
N LYS A 421 -20.45 -10.89 5.41
CA LYS A 421 -21.20 -11.18 6.64
C LYS A 421 -22.13 -10.02 7.00
N ARG A 422 -21.67 -8.77 6.93
CA ARG A 422 -22.48 -7.57 7.18
C ARG A 422 -23.59 -7.38 6.14
N GLU A 423 -23.29 -7.64 4.85
CA GLU A 423 -24.30 -7.58 3.78
C GLU A 423 -25.46 -8.55 4.05
N THR A 424 -25.17 -9.74 4.63
CA THR A 424 -26.18 -10.76 4.93
C THR A 424 -26.93 -10.51 6.24
N GLU A 425 -26.28 -9.92 7.25
CA GLU A 425 -26.90 -9.61 8.56
C GLU A 425 -27.72 -8.31 8.51
N GLY A 426 -27.44 -7.40 7.57
CA GLY A 426 -28.15 -6.12 7.36
C GLY A 426 -29.28 -6.18 6.33
N SER A 427 -29.51 -7.36 5.73
CA SER A 427 -30.63 -7.66 4.81
C SER A 427 -31.75 -8.31 5.59
#